data_5db5d175d3b50e088c9bdf7261cc84e4
#
_entry.id   5db5d175d3b50e088c9bdf7261cc84e4
#
_cell.length_a   1.000
_cell.length_b   1.000
_cell.length_c   1.000
_cell.angle_alpha   90.00
_cell.angle_beta   90.00
_cell.angle_gamma   90.00
#
_symmetry.space_group_name_H-M   'P 1'
#
loop_
_entity.id
_entity.type
_entity.pdbx_description
1 polymer ?
#
loop_
_entity_poly.entity_id
_entity_poly.type
_entity_poly.pdbx_seq_one_letter_code
_entity_poly.pdbx_strand_id
1 'polypeptide(L)'
;SDVYKRQPDEYLVFNPLYDSFELHADNAPTADVQEVRISLFSKGNYTRTLSRLVKALLSADITVTARKYVGHEDDTGYHHYAVDTAKNYEMEEI
;
A
#
# COMPACT_ATOMS: atom_id res chain seq x y z
N SER A 1 10.23 -28.28 8.10
CA SER A 1 8.85 -28.29 8.52
C SER A 1 7.92 -27.88 7.38
N ASP A 2 6.79 -28.54 7.31
CA ASP A 2 5.81 -28.26 6.27
C ASP A 2 5.18 -26.88 6.39
N VAL A 3 5.28 -26.29 7.56
CA VAL A 3 4.76 -24.95 7.80
C VAL A 3 5.36 -23.92 6.85
N TYR A 4 6.64 -24.09 6.54
CA TYR A 4 7.33 -23.14 5.65
C TYR A 4 6.96 -23.30 4.18
N LYS A 5 6.37 -24.43 3.83
CA LYS A 5 5.99 -24.70 2.46
C LYS A 5 4.58 -24.27 2.15
N ARG A 6 3.79 -24.02 3.21
CA ARG A 6 2.41 -23.66 3.06
C ARG A 6 2.32 -22.14 2.87
N GLN A 7 1.95 -21.73 1.68
CA GLN A 7 1.76 -20.31 1.37
C GLN A 7 0.28 -19.95 1.55
N PRO A 8 0.01 -18.78 2.13
CA PRO A 8 -1.38 -18.33 2.25
C PRO A 8 -2.01 -18.10 0.88
N ASP A 9 -3.33 -18.22 0.80
CA ASP A 9 -4.05 -17.94 -0.43
C ASP A 9 -4.04 -16.46 -0.77
N GLU A 10 -3.92 -15.61 0.23
CA GLU A 10 -3.82 -14.16 0.05
C GLU A 10 -2.85 -13.57 1.06
N TYR A 11 -2.09 -12.58 0.64
CA TYR A 11 -1.23 -11.83 1.54
C TYR A 11 -0.95 -10.45 0.98
N LEU A 12 -0.50 -9.57 1.85
CA LEU A 12 -0.14 -8.19 1.51
C LEU A 12 1.33 -7.96 1.80
N VAL A 13 1.97 -7.18 0.94
CA VAL A 13 3.35 -6.72 1.16
C VAL A 13 3.34 -5.20 1.12
N PHE A 14 3.92 -4.60 2.13
CA PHE A 14 3.98 -3.15 2.27
C PHE A 14 5.38 -2.67 1.94
N ASN A 15 5.51 -1.85 0.92
CA ASN A 15 6.79 -1.29 0.50
C ASN A 15 6.73 0.22 0.57
N PRO A 16 7.41 0.83 1.54
CA PRO A 16 7.54 2.28 1.55
C PRO A 16 8.24 2.74 0.28
N LEU A 17 7.67 3.72 -0.39
CA LEU A 17 8.27 4.25 -1.61
C LEU A 17 9.28 5.35 -1.29
N TYR A 18 8.85 6.34 -0.53
CA TYR A 18 9.74 7.35 0.01
C TYR A 18 8.99 8.27 0.96
N ASP A 19 9.76 8.99 1.75
CA ASP A 19 9.28 10.08 2.58
C ASP A 19 9.72 11.39 1.96
N SER A 20 8.84 12.38 1.94
CA SER A 20 9.20 13.70 1.47
C SER A 20 8.68 14.77 2.40
N PHE A 21 9.44 15.86 2.50
CA PHE A 21 9.03 17.03 3.23
C PHE A 21 8.78 18.14 2.26
N GLU A 22 7.66 18.84 2.44
CA GLU A 22 7.42 20.06 1.70
C GLU A 22 7.91 21.24 2.53
N LEU A 23 8.75 22.07 1.92
CA LEU A 23 9.31 23.24 2.57
C LEU A 23 8.81 24.49 1.89
N HIS A 24 8.44 25.46 2.70
CA HIS A 24 8.13 26.80 2.19
C HIS A 24 9.39 27.66 2.13
N ALA A 25 9.23 28.87 1.61
CA ALA A 25 10.35 29.79 1.45
C ALA A 25 11.02 30.14 2.76
N ASP A 26 10.35 30.01 3.87
CA ASP A 26 10.89 30.24 5.19
C ASP A 26 11.62 29.02 5.76
N ASN A 27 11.69 27.94 4.97
CA ASN A 27 12.37 26.70 5.31
C ASN A 27 11.71 25.92 6.44
N ALA A 28 10.49 26.25 6.83
CA ALA A 28 9.77 25.48 7.81
C ALA A 28 9.03 24.32 7.12
N PRO A 29 9.23 23.08 7.59
CA PRO A 29 8.46 21.96 7.02
C PRO A 29 7.00 22.09 7.41
N THR A 30 6.10 21.94 6.44
CA THR A 30 4.67 22.07 6.66
C THR A 30 3.94 20.75 6.61
N ALA A 31 4.49 19.78 5.91
CA ALA A 31 3.87 18.48 5.78
C ALA A 31 4.94 17.42 5.54
N ASP A 32 4.68 16.25 6.08
CA ASP A 32 5.45 15.05 5.81
C ASP A 32 4.55 14.14 5.00
N VAL A 33 4.97 13.77 3.80
CA VAL A 33 4.21 12.90 2.91
C VAL A 33 4.86 11.55 2.89
N GLN A 34 4.10 10.53 3.29
CA GLN A 34 4.56 9.15 3.19
C GLN A 34 3.80 8.44 2.10
N GLU A 35 4.54 7.77 1.23
CA GLU A 35 3.98 6.97 0.16
C GLU A 35 4.35 5.52 0.36
N VAL A 36 3.33 4.67 0.27
CA VAL A 36 3.51 3.23 0.46
C VAL A 36 2.78 2.51 -0.65
N ARG A 37 3.46 1.56 -1.27
CA ARG A 37 2.82 0.64 -2.19
C ARG A 37 2.42 -0.62 -1.43
N ILE A 38 1.15 -0.98 -1.54
CA ILE A 38 0.63 -2.20 -0.98
C ILE A 38 0.42 -3.17 -2.12
N SER A 39 1.13 -4.29 -2.08
CA SER A 39 0.99 -5.34 -3.08
C SER A 39 0.09 -6.43 -2.52
N LEU A 40 -1.00 -6.70 -3.22
CA LEU A 40 -1.93 -7.76 -2.86
C LEU A 40 -1.64 -8.96 -3.75
N PHE A 41 -1.40 -10.10 -3.12
CA PHE A 41 -1.22 -11.36 -3.83
C PHE A 41 -2.36 -12.29 -3.45
N SER A 42 -3.08 -12.80 -4.44
CA SER A 42 -4.23 -13.66 -4.19
C SER A 42 -4.29 -14.78 -5.22
N LYS A 43 -4.53 -16.00 -4.76
CA LYS A 43 -4.72 -17.15 -5.65
C LYS A 43 -6.14 -17.28 -6.16
N GLY A 44 -7.06 -16.51 -5.59
CA GLY A 44 -8.47 -16.58 -5.96
C GLY A 44 -9.03 -15.23 -6.34
N ASN A 45 -10.26 -14.99 -5.94
CA ASN A 45 -10.92 -13.72 -6.22
C ASN A 45 -10.39 -12.63 -5.31
N TYR A 46 -9.53 -11.78 -5.85
CA TYR A 46 -8.91 -10.69 -5.09
C TYR A 46 -9.83 -9.47 -4.91
N THR A 47 -10.94 -9.42 -5.63
CA THR A 47 -11.82 -8.23 -5.62
C THR A 47 -12.34 -7.92 -4.23
N ARG A 48 -12.72 -8.94 -3.49
CA ARG A 48 -13.24 -8.76 -2.12
C ARG A 48 -12.20 -8.19 -1.18
N THR A 49 -11.01 -8.77 -1.21
CA THR A 49 -9.90 -8.31 -0.37
C THR A 49 -9.47 -6.90 -0.75
N LEU A 50 -9.41 -6.62 -2.06
CA LEU A 50 -9.11 -5.29 -2.55
C LEU A 50 -10.13 -4.26 -2.05
N SER A 51 -11.40 -4.60 -2.11
CA SER A 51 -12.46 -3.70 -1.63
C SER A 51 -12.32 -3.41 -0.13
N ARG A 52 -12.02 -4.43 0.65
CA ARG A 52 -11.79 -4.27 2.09
C ARG A 52 -10.57 -3.41 2.37
N LEU A 53 -9.50 -3.62 1.62
CA LEU A 53 -8.28 -2.85 1.76
C LEU A 53 -8.54 -1.38 1.47
N VAL A 54 -9.19 -1.08 0.37
CA VAL A 54 -9.48 0.31 -0.01
C VAL A 54 -10.35 0.98 1.04
N LYS A 55 -11.38 0.30 1.53
CA LYS A 55 -12.24 0.85 2.59
C LYS A 55 -11.47 1.13 3.88
N ALA A 56 -10.57 0.22 4.26
CA ALA A 56 -9.76 0.42 5.45
C ALA A 56 -8.82 1.62 5.29
N LEU A 57 -8.23 1.79 4.11
CA LEU A 57 -7.36 2.92 3.84
C LEU A 57 -8.12 4.24 3.91
N LEU A 58 -9.30 4.30 3.31
CA LEU A 58 -10.13 5.50 3.35
C LEU A 58 -10.56 5.82 4.78
N SER A 59 -10.89 4.81 5.58
CA SER A 59 -11.26 5.00 6.97
C SER A 59 -10.11 5.54 7.82
N ALA A 60 -8.89 5.28 7.42
CA ALA A 60 -7.69 5.76 8.10
C ALA A 60 -7.17 7.08 7.54
N ASP A 61 -7.93 7.74 6.69
CA ASP A 61 -7.55 8.98 6.02
C ASP A 61 -6.31 8.82 5.13
N ILE A 62 -6.15 7.65 4.57
CA ILE A 62 -5.05 7.39 3.64
C ILE A 62 -5.61 7.49 2.23
N THR A 63 -4.94 8.29 1.40
CA THR A 63 -5.35 8.50 0.02
C THR A 63 -4.82 7.38 -0.86
N VAL A 64 -5.69 6.81 -1.67
CA VAL A 64 -5.29 5.86 -2.72
C VAL A 64 -4.95 6.69 -3.95
N THR A 65 -3.69 6.68 -4.33
CA THR A 65 -3.21 7.51 -5.45
C THR A 65 -3.22 6.77 -6.78
N ALA A 66 -3.09 5.43 -6.74
CA ALA A 66 -3.13 4.62 -7.94
C ALA A 66 -3.49 3.19 -7.59
N ARG A 67 -4.12 2.51 -8.55
CA ARG A 67 -4.41 1.09 -8.44
C ARG A 67 -4.11 0.45 -9.79
N LYS A 68 -3.45 -0.71 -9.75
CA LYS A 68 -3.09 -1.38 -10.99
C LYS A 68 -3.03 -2.89 -10.79
N TYR A 69 -3.68 -3.61 -11.70
CA TYR A 69 -3.48 -5.06 -11.80
C TYR A 69 -2.13 -5.28 -12.48
N VAL A 70 -1.21 -5.92 -11.77
CA VAL A 70 0.15 -6.12 -12.27
C VAL A 70 0.22 -7.35 -13.18
N GLY A 71 -0.40 -8.44 -12.77
CA GLY A 71 -0.40 -9.65 -13.56
C GLY A 71 -0.62 -10.91 -12.73
N HIS A 72 -0.58 -12.02 -13.40
CA HIS A 72 -0.72 -13.34 -12.80
C HIS A 72 0.62 -14.07 -12.87
N GLU A 73 1.06 -14.58 -11.73
CA GLU A 73 2.29 -15.36 -11.66
C GLU A 73 1.95 -16.83 -11.88
N ASP A 74 2.39 -17.36 -13.01
CA ASP A 74 2.07 -18.75 -13.36
C ASP A 74 2.70 -19.76 -12.40
N ASP A 75 3.89 -19.45 -11.89
CA ASP A 75 4.62 -20.36 -11.02
C ASP A 75 3.92 -20.58 -9.69
N THR A 76 3.35 -19.54 -9.14
CA THR A 76 2.75 -19.57 -7.80
C THR A 76 1.23 -19.57 -7.84
N GLY A 77 0.65 -19.14 -8.95
CA GLY A 77 -0.79 -19.00 -9.09
C GLY A 77 -1.36 -17.72 -8.48
N TYR A 78 -0.50 -16.79 -8.07
CA TYR A 78 -0.97 -15.53 -7.49
C TYR A 78 -1.30 -14.50 -8.55
N HIS A 79 -2.41 -13.80 -8.33
CA HIS A 79 -2.70 -12.55 -8.99
C HIS A 79 -2.05 -11.44 -8.17
N HIS A 80 -1.35 -10.54 -8.83
CA HIS A 80 -0.69 -9.43 -8.16
C HIS A 80 -1.40 -8.12 -8.50
N TYR A 81 -1.86 -7.43 -7.48
CA TYR A 81 -2.51 -6.14 -7.61
C TYR A 81 -1.79 -5.12 -6.75
N ALA A 82 -1.45 -3.98 -7.31
CA ALA A 82 -0.73 -2.93 -6.60
C ALA A 82 -1.66 -1.76 -6.27
N VAL A 83 -1.59 -1.31 -5.04
CA VAL A 83 -2.33 -0.14 -4.55
C VAL A 83 -1.31 0.84 -3.99
N ASP A 84 -1.19 1.98 -4.62
CA ASP A 84 -0.30 3.04 -4.16
C ASP A 84 -1.08 4.00 -3.29
N THR A 85 -0.49 4.36 -2.16
CA THR A 85 -1.13 5.19 -1.16
C THR A 85 -0.23 6.33 -0.74
N ALA A 86 -0.84 7.38 -0.25
CA ALA A 86 -0.11 8.51 0.31
C ALA A 86 -0.87 9.04 1.51
N LYS A 87 -0.14 9.44 2.53
CA LYS A 87 -0.73 10.06 3.69
C LYS A 87 0.09 11.30 4.07
N ASN A 88 -0.60 12.40 4.26
CA ASN A 88 0.00 13.64 4.70
C ASN A 88 -0.11 13.74 6.21
N TYR A 89 1.00 14.04 6.84
CA TYR A 89 1.04 14.31 8.27
C TYR A 89 1.40 15.76 8.45
N GLU A 90 0.58 16.49 9.20
CA GLU A 90 0.94 17.85 9.56
C GLU A 90 2.02 17.79 10.64
N MET A 91 3.03 18.61 10.46
CA MET A 91 4.10 18.69 11.44
C MET A 91 3.74 19.75 12.46
N GLU A 92 3.79 19.36 13.72
CA GLU A 92 3.51 20.29 14.81
C GLU A 92 4.68 21.24 14.98
N GLU A 93 4.35 22.49 15.25
CA GLU A 93 5.37 23.48 15.61
C GLU A 93 5.91 23.15 16.98
N ILE A 94 7.21 23.18 17.09
CA ILE A 94 7.88 22.90 18.34
C ILE A 94 8.26 24.20 19.03
#